data_32b98c69f25e512e0ad72aa6ffb66b96
#
_entry.id   32b98c69f25e512e0ad72aa6ffb66b96
#
_cell.length_a   1.000
_cell.length_b   1.000
_cell.length_c   1.000
_cell.angle_alpha   90.00
_cell.angle_beta   90.00
_cell.angle_gamma   90.00
#
_symmetry.space_group_name_H-M   'P 1'
#
loop_
_entity.id
_entity.type
_entity.pdbx_description
1 polymer ?
#
loop_
_entity_poly.entity_id
_entity_poly.type
_entity_poly.pdbx_seq_one_letter_code
_entity_poly.pdbx_strand_id
1 'polypeptide(L)'
;MYQRGCLICSKEFETYHPNYLCCSKECGKIHKVNTRYARENNDWNYYFKHLLSKKTDSSLTVTQLIGKIAQQDYKCALSGIELTCVRERGKVVLTNASIDRINAGKEYNYDNIQIVCRAINSFRGDMEVDEFIDWCIKVAFNALRKEKKTL
;
A
#
# COMPACT_ATOMS: atom_id res chain seq x y z
N MET A 1 -12.95 20.72 36.08
CA MET A 1 -12.81 21.06 34.64
C MET A 1 -11.35 20.92 34.28
N TYR A 2 -11.03 20.27 33.16
CA TYR A 2 -9.65 20.01 32.72
C TYR A 2 -9.33 20.90 31.54
N GLN A 3 -8.21 21.63 31.59
CA GLN A 3 -7.66 22.31 30.41
C GLN A 3 -6.72 21.39 29.65
N ARG A 4 -6.87 21.28 28.32
CA ARG A 4 -6.09 20.37 27.47
C ARG A 4 -5.82 20.95 26.09
N GLY A 5 -4.66 20.62 25.54
CA GLY A 5 -4.38 20.83 24.13
C GLY A 5 -4.97 19.71 23.26
N CYS A 6 -5.61 20.07 22.17
CA CYS A 6 -6.14 19.11 21.20
C CYS A 6 -5.00 18.37 20.48
N LEU A 7 -5.04 17.03 20.45
CA LEU A 7 -4.02 16.20 19.79
C LEU A 7 -3.94 16.37 18.26
N ILE A 8 -4.93 17.03 17.66
CA ILE A 8 -5.01 17.18 16.19
C ILE A 8 -4.67 18.61 15.74
N CYS A 9 -5.23 19.64 16.40
CA CYS A 9 -5.05 21.02 15.97
C CYS A 9 -4.32 21.89 17.00
N SER A 10 -3.86 21.30 18.09
CA SER A 10 -3.14 21.95 19.21
C SER A 10 -3.92 23.07 19.92
N LYS A 11 -5.18 23.31 19.55
CA LYS A 11 -6.03 24.31 20.20
C LYS A 11 -6.32 23.90 21.64
N GLU A 12 -6.18 24.81 22.57
CA GLU A 12 -6.59 24.61 23.96
C GLU A 12 -8.13 24.55 24.07
N PHE A 13 -8.62 23.66 24.92
CA PHE A 13 -10.05 23.51 25.19
C PHE A 13 -10.29 23.00 26.59
N GLU A 14 -11.48 23.26 27.10
CA GLU A 14 -11.94 22.81 28.39
C GLU A 14 -12.87 21.61 28.27
N THR A 15 -12.74 20.65 29.20
CA THR A 15 -13.59 19.44 29.20
C THR A 15 -13.84 18.96 30.63
N TYR A 16 -14.99 18.35 30.86
CA TYR A 16 -15.32 17.67 32.10
C TYR A 16 -14.88 16.19 32.12
N HIS A 17 -14.43 15.66 30.98
CA HIS A 17 -14.03 14.27 30.86
C HIS A 17 -12.51 14.13 30.75
N PRO A 18 -11.85 13.39 31.66
CA PRO A 18 -10.40 13.24 31.67
C PRO A 18 -9.83 12.57 30.42
N ASN A 19 -10.66 11.82 29.67
CA ASN A 19 -10.23 11.07 28.49
C ASN A 19 -10.53 11.77 27.14
N TYR A 20 -11.05 13.00 27.19
CA TYR A 20 -11.26 13.77 25.95
C TYR A 20 -9.93 14.34 25.45
N LEU A 21 -9.53 13.91 24.27
CA LEU A 21 -8.23 14.23 23.65
C LEU A 21 -8.34 15.24 22.50
N CYS A 22 -9.57 15.59 22.10
CA CYS A 22 -9.84 16.43 20.93
C CYS A 22 -10.90 17.48 21.25
N CYS A 23 -10.69 18.71 20.72
CA CYS A 23 -11.57 19.87 20.97
C CYS A 23 -12.92 19.82 20.25
N SER A 24 -13.09 18.98 19.22
CA SER A 24 -14.30 18.88 18.43
C SER A 24 -14.55 17.45 17.94
N LYS A 25 -15.78 17.19 17.46
CA LYS A 25 -16.13 15.90 16.82
C LYS A 25 -15.29 15.62 15.58
N GLU A 26 -14.93 16.65 14.81
CA GLU A 26 -14.12 16.55 13.61
C GLU A 26 -12.69 16.13 13.97
N CYS A 27 -12.07 16.81 14.93
CA CYS A 27 -10.75 16.40 15.47
C CYS A 27 -10.80 14.98 16.04
N GLY A 28 -11.87 14.60 16.73
CA GLY A 28 -12.05 13.26 17.25
C GLY A 28 -12.14 12.19 16.15
N LYS A 29 -12.80 12.48 15.02
CA LYS A 29 -12.80 11.58 13.84
C LYS A 29 -11.40 11.42 13.26
N ILE A 30 -10.66 12.51 13.09
CA ILE A 30 -9.29 12.48 12.58
C ILE A 30 -8.38 11.69 13.52
N HIS A 31 -8.48 11.92 14.83
CA HIS A 31 -7.71 11.18 15.83
C HIS A 31 -7.97 9.67 15.77
N LYS A 32 -9.24 9.24 15.72
CA LYS A 32 -9.60 7.81 15.57
C LYS A 32 -8.99 7.19 14.31
N VAL A 33 -9.03 7.92 13.18
CA VAL A 33 -8.45 7.44 11.91
C VAL A 33 -6.93 7.31 12.03
N ASN A 34 -6.25 8.32 12.59
CA ASN A 34 -4.79 8.30 12.74
C ASN A 34 -4.33 7.16 13.68
N THR A 35 -5.03 6.97 14.83
CA THR A 35 -4.76 5.88 15.76
C THR A 35 -4.95 4.50 15.12
N ARG A 36 -5.99 4.37 14.28
CA ARG A 36 -6.21 3.14 13.52
C ARG A 36 -5.06 2.88 12.56
N TYR A 37 -4.66 3.87 11.76
CA TYR A 37 -3.54 3.72 10.81
C TYR A 37 -2.23 3.41 11.52
N ALA A 38 -1.95 4.03 12.67
CA ALA A 38 -0.75 3.73 13.44
C ALA A 38 -0.67 2.27 13.92
N ARG A 39 -1.81 1.65 14.25
CA ARG A 39 -1.88 0.22 14.61
C ARG A 39 -1.79 -0.71 13.40
N GLU A 40 -2.32 -0.25 12.25
CA GLU A 40 -2.42 -1.05 11.02
C GLU A 40 -1.15 -0.98 10.17
N ASN A 41 -0.30 0.04 10.39
CA ASN A 41 0.95 0.20 9.66
C ASN A 41 1.95 -0.88 10.06
N ASN A 42 2.63 -1.43 9.05
CA ASN A 42 3.59 -2.53 9.18
C ASN A 42 3.01 -3.87 9.66
N ASP A 43 1.69 -4.00 9.71
CA ASP A 43 1.02 -5.28 9.96
C ASP A 43 0.55 -5.89 8.62
N TRP A 44 1.29 -6.85 8.11
CA TRP A 44 0.99 -7.55 6.86
C TRP A 44 -0.33 -8.32 6.90
N ASN A 45 -0.68 -8.92 8.04
CA ASN A 45 -1.95 -9.64 8.19
C ASN A 45 -3.12 -8.69 8.01
N TYR A 46 -3.07 -7.55 8.70
CA TYR A 46 -4.10 -6.53 8.57
C TYR A 46 -4.16 -5.95 7.16
N TYR A 47 -3.00 -5.66 6.58
CA TYR A 47 -2.88 -5.10 5.24
C TYR A 47 -3.50 -6.02 4.19
N PHE A 48 -3.14 -7.30 4.17
CA PHE A 48 -3.70 -8.27 3.23
C PHE A 48 -5.18 -8.55 3.47
N LYS A 49 -5.63 -8.60 4.72
CA LYS A 49 -7.08 -8.68 5.03
C LYS A 49 -7.85 -7.51 4.39
N HIS A 50 -7.30 -6.30 4.46
CA HIS A 50 -7.89 -5.13 3.80
C HIS A 50 -7.86 -5.21 2.27
N LEU A 51 -6.80 -5.72 1.66
CA LEU A 51 -6.73 -5.91 0.21
C LEU A 51 -7.77 -6.94 -0.27
N LEU A 52 -7.88 -8.06 0.43
CA LEU A 52 -8.85 -9.12 0.09
C LEU A 52 -10.29 -8.66 0.27
N SER A 53 -10.60 -7.81 1.25
CA SER A 53 -11.97 -7.28 1.45
C SER A 53 -12.50 -6.47 0.26
N LYS A 54 -11.63 -6.08 -0.68
CA LYS A 54 -11.98 -5.35 -1.90
C LYS A 54 -12.07 -6.25 -3.14
N LYS A 55 -11.74 -7.54 -3.01
CA LYS A 55 -11.74 -8.51 -4.10
C LYS A 55 -12.80 -9.57 -3.81
N THR A 56 -13.96 -9.45 -4.43
CA THR A 56 -15.12 -10.35 -4.20
C THR A 56 -14.94 -11.74 -4.81
N ASP A 57 -14.11 -11.87 -5.85
CA ASP A 57 -14.01 -13.08 -6.68
C ASP A 57 -12.67 -13.82 -6.51
N SER A 58 -12.08 -13.76 -5.33
CA SER A 58 -10.76 -14.34 -5.07
C SER A 58 -10.89 -15.46 -4.03
N SER A 59 -10.40 -16.67 -4.34
CA SER A 59 -10.25 -17.79 -3.42
C SER A 59 -9.03 -17.65 -2.48
N LEU A 60 -8.32 -16.52 -2.56
CA LEU A 60 -7.09 -16.27 -1.81
C LEU A 60 -7.35 -16.02 -0.33
N THR A 61 -6.47 -16.53 0.52
CA THR A 61 -6.45 -16.30 1.95
C THR A 61 -5.30 -15.39 2.38
N VAL A 62 -5.44 -14.75 3.54
CA VAL A 62 -4.36 -13.94 4.13
C VAL A 62 -3.09 -14.76 4.33
N THR A 63 -3.24 -16.00 4.82
CA THR A 63 -2.09 -16.91 5.04
C THR A 63 -1.32 -17.20 3.75
N GLN A 64 -2.02 -17.40 2.63
CA GLN A 64 -1.39 -17.59 1.32
C GLN A 64 -0.63 -16.35 0.88
N LEU A 65 -1.18 -15.14 1.08
CA LEU A 65 -0.49 -13.89 0.73
C LEU A 65 0.73 -13.63 1.60
N ILE A 66 0.67 -13.95 2.90
CA ILE A 66 1.83 -13.90 3.80
C ILE A 66 2.91 -14.87 3.33
N GLY A 67 2.55 -16.11 2.99
CA GLY A 67 3.49 -17.08 2.45
C GLY A 67 4.13 -16.61 1.13
N LYS A 68 3.32 -16.04 0.22
CA LYS A 68 3.80 -15.53 -1.07
C LYS A 68 4.80 -14.38 -0.90
N ILE A 69 4.51 -13.38 -0.06
CA ILE A 69 5.42 -12.25 0.14
C ILE A 69 6.70 -12.68 0.87
N ALA A 70 6.62 -13.64 1.79
CA ALA A 70 7.80 -14.20 2.45
C ALA A 70 8.72 -14.96 1.47
N GLN A 71 8.15 -15.71 0.51
CA GLN A 71 8.91 -16.36 -0.58
C GLN A 71 9.62 -15.34 -1.49
N GLN A 72 9.13 -14.10 -1.56
CA GLN A 72 9.70 -13.00 -2.32
C GLN A 72 10.66 -12.12 -1.49
N ASP A 73 11.04 -12.52 -0.28
CA ASP A 73 11.86 -11.72 0.66
C ASP A 73 11.31 -10.31 0.87
N TYR A 74 9.97 -10.16 0.89
CA TYR A 74 9.27 -8.89 1.02
C TYR A 74 9.59 -7.88 -0.11
N LYS A 75 10.03 -8.36 -1.26
CA LYS A 75 10.35 -7.55 -2.44
C LYS A 75 9.31 -7.72 -3.54
N CYS A 76 9.19 -6.68 -4.35
CA CYS A 76 8.36 -6.70 -5.56
C CYS A 76 8.87 -7.76 -6.53
N ALA A 77 8.02 -8.68 -6.96
CA ALA A 77 8.39 -9.77 -7.86
C ALA A 77 8.99 -9.31 -9.20
N LEU A 78 8.60 -8.12 -9.70
CA LEU A 78 9.04 -7.61 -10.99
C LEU A 78 10.18 -6.59 -10.89
N SER A 79 10.20 -5.73 -9.86
CA SER A 79 11.20 -4.65 -9.77
C SER A 79 12.25 -4.87 -8.70
N GLY A 80 12.09 -5.85 -7.82
CA GLY A 80 13.00 -6.07 -6.68
C GLY A 80 12.93 -5.00 -5.58
N ILE A 81 12.08 -3.98 -5.73
CA ILE A 81 11.91 -2.91 -4.73
C ILE A 81 11.32 -3.51 -3.45
N GLU A 82 11.82 -3.10 -2.29
CA GLU A 82 11.29 -3.50 -0.99
C GLU A 82 9.82 -3.05 -0.85
N LEU A 83 8.96 -3.98 -0.47
CA LEU A 83 7.53 -3.75 -0.35
C LEU A 83 7.19 -3.18 1.02
N THR A 84 6.21 -2.29 1.04
CA THR A 84 5.66 -1.71 2.27
C THR A 84 4.18 -2.05 2.43
N CYS A 85 3.67 -1.93 3.65
CA CYS A 85 2.24 -2.10 3.97
C CYS A 85 1.72 -0.89 4.77
N VAL A 86 2.15 0.30 4.40
CA VAL A 86 1.83 1.56 5.09
C VAL A 86 0.50 2.11 4.60
N ARG A 87 -0.30 2.63 5.53
CA ARG A 87 -1.56 3.32 5.23
C ARG A 87 -1.46 4.77 5.69
N GLU A 88 -1.54 5.69 4.73
CA GLU A 88 -1.59 7.13 4.97
C GLU A 88 -2.89 7.71 4.43
N ARG A 89 -3.52 8.61 5.22
CA ARG A 89 -4.77 9.25 4.82
C ARG A 89 -4.54 10.16 3.61
N GLY A 90 -5.33 9.93 2.55
CA GLY A 90 -5.28 10.77 1.34
C GLY A 90 -4.03 10.60 0.48
N LYS A 91 -3.12 9.67 0.84
CA LYS A 91 -1.92 9.41 0.06
C LYS A 91 -1.90 8.00 -0.53
N VAL A 92 -1.30 7.90 -1.69
CA VAL A 92 -0.98 6.65 -2.35
C VAL A 92 0.50 6.35 -2.12
N VAL A 93 0.81 5.29 -1.36
CA VAL A 93 2.18 4.83 -1.17
C VAL A 93 2.52 3.87 -2.31
N LEU A 94 3.42 4.27 -3.19
CA LEU A 94 3.74 3.56 -4.44
C LEU A 94 4.48 2.23 -4.20
N THR A 95 5.23 2.11 -3.11
CA THR A 95 5.94 0.90 -2.69
C THR A 95 5.06 -0.12 -1.97
N ASN A 96 3.82 0.24 -1.64
CA ASN A 96 2.89 -0.69 -1.00
C ASN A 96 2.64 -1.93 -1.84
N ALA A 97 2.56 -3.07 -1.17
CA ALA A 97 2.25 -4.34 -1.79
C ALA A 97 0.89 -4.32 -2.50
N SER A 98 0.83 -4.94 -3.65
CA SER A 98 -0.37 -5.15 -4.45
C SER A 98 -0.39 -6.58 -4.99
N ILE A 99 -1.58 -7.20 -5.02
CA ILE A 99 -1.75 -8.53 -5.58
C ILE A 99 -1.91 -8.36 -7.09
N ASP A 100 -0.99 -8.93 -7.84
CA ASP A 100 -0.93 -8.88 -9.29
C ASP A 100 -1.11 -10.30 -9.87
N ARG A 101 -1.76 -10.42 -11.03
CA ARG A 101 -1.89 -11.69 -11.75
C ARG A 101 -0.69 -11.88 -12.67
N ILE A 102 -0.04 -13.03 -12.62
CA ILE A 102 1.05 -13.37 -13.53
C ILE A 102 0.51 -13.37 -14.97
N ASN A 103 -0.58 -14.11 -15.20
CA ASN A 103 -1.33 -14.08 -16.45
C ASN A 103 -2.63 -13.27 -16.23
N ALA A 104 -2.75 -12.14 -16.89
CA ALA A 104 -3.86 -11.20 -16.72
C ALA A 104 -5.22 -11.77 -17.15
N GLY A 105 -5.24 -12.72 -18.08
CA GLY A 105 -6.45 -13.40 -18.57
C GLY A 105 -7.01 -14.48 -17.64
N LYS A 106 -6.30 -14.86 -16.56
CA LYS A 106 -6.71 -15.90 -15.63
C LYS A 106 -7.21 -15.33 -14.31
N GLU A 107 -7.88 -16.17 -13.53
CA GLU A 107 -8.42 -15.81 -12.21
C GLU A 107 -7.33 -15.56 -11.14
N TYR A 108 -7.73 -14.91 -10.05
CA TYR A 108 -6.89 -14.73 -8.84
C TYR A 108 -6.86 -16.04 -8.04
N ASN A 109 -5.86 -16.88 -8.28
CA ASN A 109 -5.55 -18.05 -7.47
C ASN A 109 -4.07 -18.02 -7.05
N TYR A 110 -3.69 -18.89 -6.13
CA TYR A 110 -2.34 -18.87 -5.53
C TYR A 110 -1.21 -19.04 -6.56
N ASP A 111 -1.43 -19.86 -7.61
CA ASP A 111 -0.40 -20.15 -8.62
C ASP A 111 -0.30 -19.03 -9.67
N ASN A 112 -1.38 -18.25 -9.84
CA ASN A 112 -1.44 -17.16 -10.81
C ASN A 112 -1.24 -15.78 -10.19
N ILE A 113 -0.75 -15.68 -8.95
CA ILE A 113 -0.45 -14.38 -8.34
C ILE A 113 1.02 -14.21 -7.99
N GLN A 114 1.42 -12.95 -8.02
CA GLN A 114 2.64 -12.43 -7.46
C GLN A 114 2.35 -11.17 -6.65
N ILE A 115 3.23 -10.81 -5.73
CA ILE A 115 3.13 -9.56 -4.98
C ILE A 115 4.10 -8.57 -5.60
N VAL A 116 3.56 -7.45 -6.06
CA VAL A 116 4.34 -6.37 -6.69
C VAL A 116 4.09 -5.06 -5.94
N CYS A 117 4.94 -4.04 -6.14
CA CYS A 117 4.62 -2.72 -5.61
C CYS A 117 3.46 -2.08 -6.39
N ARG A 118 2.70 -1.23 -5.72
CA ARG A 118 1.52 -0.58 -6.30
C ARG A 118 1.82 0.20 -7.58
N ALA A 119 3.00 0.83 -7.65
CA ALA A 119 3.43 1.52 -8.87
C ALA A 119 3.48 0.56 -10.06
N ILE A 120 4.19 -0.56 -9.91
CA ILE A 120 4.34 -1.58 -10.95
C ILE A 120 2.99 -2.15 -11.36
N ASN A 121 2.13 -2.51 -10.39
CA ASN A 121 0.80 -3.02 -10.71
C ASN A 121 -0.03 -2.01 -11.51
N SER A 122 0.04 -0.72 -11.14
CA SER A 122 -0.67 0.35 -11.86
C SER A 122 -0.10 0.60 -13.27
N PHE A 123 1.22 0.52 -13.44
CA PHE A 123 1.87 0.75 -14.73
C PHE A 123 1.67 -0.44 -15.68
N ARG A 124 1.72 -1.66 -15.16
CA ARG A 124 1.50 -2.86 -15.94
C ARG A 124 0.05 -2.98 -16.43
N GLY A 125 -0.92 -2.66 -15.57
CA GLY A 125 -2.33 -2.86 -15.89
C GLY A 125 -2.62 -4.33 -16.24
N ASP A 126 -3.22 -4.53 -17.41
CA ASP A 126 -3.56 -5.87 -17.93
C ASP A 126 -2.55 -6.41 -18.97
N MET A 127 -1.40 -5.75 -19.15
CA MET A 127 -0.34 -6.27 -20.01
C MET A 127 0.21 -7.59 -19.48
N GLU A 128 0.59 -8.50 -20.36
CA GLU A 128 1.36 -9.68 -19.97
C GLU A 128 2.74 -9.25 -19.42
N VAL A 129 3.33 -10.06 -18.55
CA VAL A 129 4.57 -9.71 -17.84
C VAL A 129 5.70 -9.41 -18.82
N ASP A 130 5.88 -10.25 -19.83
CA ASP A 130 6.97 -10.10 -20.82
C ASP A 130 6.80 -8.83 -21.66
N GLU A 131 5.58 -8.51 -22.06
CA GLU A 131 5.27 -7.27 -22.77
C GLU A 131 5.58 -6.04 -21.92
N PHE A 132 5.17 -6.06 -20.65
CA PHE A 132 5.48 -4.98 -19.72
C PHE A 132 6.98 -4.77 -19.53
N ILE A 133 7.75 -5.86 -19.36
CA ILE A 133 9.22 -5.82 -19.23
C ILE A 133 9.84 -5.22 -20.49
N ASP A 134 9.40 -5.62 -21.69
CA ASP A 134 9.89 -5.08 -22.94
C ASP A 134 9.68 -3.56 -23.07
N TRP A 135 8.51 -3.06 -22.66
CA TRP A 135 8.26 -1.62 -22.59
C TRP A 135 9.17 -0.92 -21.59
N CYS A 136 9.37 -1.49 -20.40
CA CYS A 136 10.29 -0.93 -19.39
C CYS A 136 11.71 -0.82 -19.92
N ILE A 137 12.21 -1.84 -20.63
CA ILE A 137 13.54 -1.86 -21.26
C ILE A 137 13.65 -0.75 -22.31
N LYS A 138 12.65 -0.60 -23.18
CA LYS A 138 12.64 0.46 -24.22
C LYS A 138 12.71 1.85 -23.60
N VAL A 139 11.92 2.10 -22.54
CA VAL A 139 11.93 3.38 -21.83
C VAL A 139 13.29 3.65 -21.18
N ALA A 140 13.83 2.67 -20.43
CA ALA A 140 15.11 2.79 -19.76
C ALA A 140 16.26 3.03 -20.77
N PHE A 141 16.28 2.26 -21.86
CA PHE A 141 17.31 2.40 -22.91
C PHE A 141 17.29 3.78 -23.56
N ASN A 142 16.09 4.32 -23.87
CA ASN A 142 15.97 5.66 -24.45
C ASN A 142 16.42 6.76 -23.46
N ALA A 143 16.13 6.63 -22.18
CA ALA A 143 16.58 7.57 -21.15
C ALA A 143 18.12 7.58 -21.06
N LEU A 144 18.75 6.41 -20.96
CA LEU A 144 20.22 6.26 -20.89
C LEU A 144 20.93 6.79 -22.13
N ARG A 145 20.33 6.66 -23.32
CA ARG A 145 20.89 7.25 -24.56
C ARG A 145 20.88 8.77 -24.56
N LYS A 146 19.86 9.39 -23.95
CA LYS A 146 19.77 10.86 -23.83
C LYS A 146 20.83 11.42 -22.89
N GLU A 147 21.05 10.77 -21.76
CA GLU A 147 22.09 11.17 -20.80
C GLU A 147 23.49 11.17 -21.41
N LYS A 148 23.85 10.16 -22.24
CA LYS A 148 25.14 10.08 -22.92
C LYS A 148 25.36 11.16 -24.00
N LYS A 149 24.28 11.83 -24.45
CA LYS A 149 24.42 12.92 -25.44
C LYS A 149 24.60 14.30 -24.82
N THR A 150 24.44 14.39 -23.51
CA THR A 150 24.51 15.65 -22.75
C THR A 150 25.85 15.82 -22.03
N LEU A 151 26.74 14.83 -22.10
CA LEU A 151 28.16 14.83 -21.68
C LEU A 151 29.08 14.99 -22.87
#